data_dc598f1e7ea9c623c13f0c05de971cef
#
_entry.id   dc598f1e7ea9c623c13f0c05de971cef
#
_cell.length_a   1.000
_cell.length_b   1.000
_cell.length_c   1.000
_cell.angle_alpha   90.00
_cell.angle_beta   90.00
_cell.angle_gamma   90.00
#
_symmetry.space_group_name_H-M   'P 1'
#
loop_
_entity.id
_entity.type
_entity.pdbx_description
1 polymer ?
#
loop_
_entity_poly.entity_id
_entity_poly.type
_entity_poly.pdbx_seq_one_letter_code
_entity_poly.pdbx_strand_id
1 'polypeptide(L)'
;FAGPNVKTAAWNERTASGSNSLLPAKLGAPVDSRTSEGAGRPLDPAMPDHSVCLPLQSLPEDLFSETRFLTRLNVEPSSSSFPILSLAGSNAPILLEHSLGRGHVFQFATSAETSWNNMALTPVFPMLMQQIVNYLAGREFEQPRLVGDSLSLSYVEQPDASDAVFDTPSKESIAVPVREHRDQFVAMLENSGEAGFYVARVSV
;
A
#
# COMPACT_ATOMS: atom_id res chain seq x y z
N PHE A 1 -1.36 13.18 4.66
CA PHE A 1 -1.76 14.25 3.74
C PHE A 1 -1.09 15.56 4.12
N ALA A 2 -0.66 16.30 3.14
CA ALA A 2 -0.11 17.64 3.28
C ALA A 2 -1.09 18.66 2.70
N GLY A 3 -1.03 19.90 3.16
CA GLY A 3 -1.95 20.96 2.71
C GLY A 3 -1.28 22.33 2.75
N PRO A 4 -2.00 23.41 2.39
CA PRO A 4 -1.43 24.75 2.25
C PRO A 4 -0.80 25.30 3.54
N ASN A 5 -1.23 24.82 4.69
CA ASN A 5 -0.78 25.27 6.00
C ASN A 5 0.32 24.40 6.62
N VAL A 6 0.85 23.43 5.89
CA VAL A 6 1.93 22.55 6.38
C VAL A 6 3.23 23.34 6.49
N LYS A 7 3.78 23.42 7.70
CA LYS A 7 5.11 23.99 7.96
C LYS A 7 6.17 22.93 7.63
N THR A 8 6.53 22.82 6.36
CA THR A 8 7.41 21.76 5.84
C THR A 8 8.76 21.68 6.55
N ALA A 9 9.38 22.84 6.87
CA ALA A 9 10.64 22.89 7.62
C ALA A 9 10.50 22.25 9.00
N ALA A 10 9.46 22.61 9.76
CA ALA A 10 9.24 22.08 11.11
C ALA A 10 8.94 20.57 11.10
N TRP A 11 8.23 20.08 10.06
CA TRP A 11 8.02 18.66 9.87
C TRP A 11 9.32 17.93 9.54
N ASN A 12 10.11 18.47 8.61
CA ASN A 12 11.40 17.88 8.24
C ASN A 12 12.37 17.80 9.42
N GLU A 13 12.43 18.85 10.26
CA GLU A 13 13.26 18.84 11.47
C GLU A 13 12.82 17.78 12.50
N ARG A 14 11.48 17.65 12.71
CA ARG A 14 10.93 16.69 13.67
C ARG A 14 11.06 15.24 13.23
N THR A 15 11.06 15.00 11.92
CA THR A 15 11.04 13.65 11.36
C THR A 15 12.41 13.21 10.83
N ALA A 16 13.38 14.12 10.74
CA ALA A 16 14.75 13.83 10.33
C ALA A 16 15.55 13.23 11.49
N SER A 17 15.40 11.95 11.75
CA SER A 17 16.21 11.22 12.74
C SER A 17 17.22 10.30 12.03
N GLY A 18 18.19 10.88 11.33
CA GLY A 18 19.27 10.11 10.67
C GLY A 18 18.75 9.11 9.64
N SER A 19 19.20 7.86 9.74
CA SER A 19 18.78 6.77 8.84
C SER A 19 17.34 6.30 9.05
N ASN A 20 16.67 6.75 10.12
CA ASN A 20 15.32 6.35 10.49
C ASN A 20 14.34 7.54 10.39
N SER A 21 14.31 8.22 9.26
CA SER A 21 13.28 9.27 9.04
C SER A 21 11.87 8.67 9.15
N LEU A 22 10.98 9.35 9.92
CA LEU A 22 9.58 8.95 10.00
C LEU A 22 8.86 9.09 8.64
N LEU A 23 9.24 10.08 7.83
CA LEU A 23 8.59 10.32 6.54
C LEU A 23 9.34 9.64 5.40
N PRO A 24 8.62 9.02 4.44
CA PRO A 24 9.19 8.48 3.20
C PRO A 24 9.99 9.50 2.38
N ALA A 25 9.59 10.76 2.43
CA ALA A 25 10.23 11.82 1.68
C ALA A 25 10.29 13.12 2.47
N LYS A 26 11.35 13.91 2.24
CA LYS A 26 11.46 15.27 2.75
C LYS A 26 10.48 16.18 2.02
N LEU A 27 9.76 17.01 2.78
CA LEU A 27 8.74 17.92 2.27
C LEU A 27 9.39 19.21 1.75
N GLY A 28 9.10 19.56 0.51
CA GLY A 28 9.46 20.85 -0.09
C GLY A 28 8.29 21.81 -0.20
N ALA A 29 8.43 22.85 -1.00
CA ALA A 29 7.40 23.85 -1.24
C ALA A 29 6.23 23.29 -2.10
N PRO A 30 5.03 23.87 -2.00
CA PRO A 30 3.96 23.61 -2.96
C PRO A 30 4.39 23.98 -4.38
N VAL A 31 4.03 23.12 -5.32
CA VAL A 31 4.34 23.26 -6.75
C VAL A 31 3.05 23.14 -7.56
N ASP A 32 2.89 24.02 -8.55
CA ASP A 32 1.82 23.92 -9.53
C ASP A 32 2.04 22.66 -10.39
N SER A 33 1.03 21.81 -10.46
CA SER A 33 1.03 20.54 -11.21
C SER A 33 0.19 20.62 -12.48
N ARG A 34 -0.26 21.81 -12.88
CA ARG A 34 -1.06 21.98 -14.09
C ARG A 34 -0.23 21.69 -15.35
N THR A 35 -0.92 21.26 -16.38
CA THR A 35 -0.36 21.15 -17.73
C THR A 35 -0.17 22.56 -18.34
N SER A 36 0.49 22.64 -19.49
CA SER A 36 0.63 23.89 -20.24
C SER A 36 -0.73 24.52 -20.64
N GLU A 37 -1.78 23.72 -20.70
CA GLU A 37 -3.16 24.14 -21.00
C GLU A 37 -3.94 24.57 -19.76
N GLY A 38 -3.30 24.58 -18.58
CA GLY A 38 -3.91 24.98 -17.31
C GLY A 38 -4.75 23.89 -16.64
N ALA A 39 -4.92 22.72 -17.24
CA ALA A 39 -5.62 21.60 -16.64
C ALA A 39 -4.76 20.92 -15.56
N GLY A 40 -5.38 20.40 -14.51
CA GLY A 40 -4.69 19.56 -13.54
C GLY A 40 -4.07 18.34 -14.21
N ARG A 41 -2.88 17.93 -13.74
CA ARG A 41 -2.18 16.74 -14.24
C ARG A 41 -2.89 15.47 -13.76
N PRO A 42 -3.17 14.51 -14.66
CA PRO A 42 -3.85 13.29 -14.26
C PRO A 42 -2.95 12.34 -13.46
N LEU A 43 -3.59 11.43 -12.75
CA LEU A 43 -2.92 10.29 -12.13
C LEU A 43 -2.40 9.34 -13.21
N ASP A 44 -1.20 8.78 -13.00
CA ASP A 44 -0.63 7.79 -13.91
C ASP A 44 -1.32 6.42 -13.70
N PRO A 45 -1.89 5.81 -14.73
CA PRO A 45 -2.44 4.46 -14.63
C PRO A 45 -1.36 3.38 -14.48
N ALA A 46 -0.12 3.68 -14.86
CA ALA A 46 1.01 2.76 -14.67
C ALA A 46 1.41 2.72 -13.19
N MET A 47 1.01 1.65 -12.52
CA MET A 47 1.27 1.43 -11.10
C MET A 47 2.29 0.32 -10.90
N PRO A 48 3.09 0.40 -9.82
CA PRO A 48 4.01 -0.66 -9.45
C PRO A 48 3.25 -1.93 -9.00
N ASP A 49 3.97 -3.05 -9.03
CA ASP A 49 3.49 -4.30 -8.42
C ASP A 49 3.54 -4.17 -6.89
N HIS A 50 2.44 -3.69 -6.32
CA HIS A 50 2.28 -3.44 -4.90
C HIS A 50 0.85 -3.77 -4.46
N SER A 51 0.68 -4.41 -3.30
CA SER A 51 -0.63 -4.89 -2.79
C SER A 51 -1.70 -3.78 -2.74
N VAL A 52 -1.30 -2.55 -2.42
CA VAL A 52 -2.22 -1.39 -2.41
C VAL A 52 -2.71 -1.04 -3.82
N CYS A 53 -1.93 -1.33 -4.87
CA CYS A 53 -2.26 -1.00 -6.26
C CYS A 53 -3.11 -2.07 -6.95
N LEU A 54 -3.03 -3.34 -6.53
CA LEU A 54 -3.67 -4.46 -7.22
C LEU A 54 -5.15 -4.23 -7.55
N PRO A 55 -6.01 -3.80 -6.60
CA PRO A 55 -7.42 -3.56 -6.93
C PRO A 55 -7.62 -2.32 -7.81
N LEU A 56 -6.72 -1.34 -7.71
CA LEU A 56 -6.80 -0.14 -8.55
C LEU A 56 -6.51 -0.46 -10.01
N GLN A 57 -5.63 -1.43 -10.30
CA GLN A 57 -5.30 -1.87 -11.65
C GLN A 57 -6.49 -2.46 -12.42
N SER A 58 -7.55 -2.87 -11.70
CA SER A 58 -8.80 -3.34 -12.33
C SER A 58 -9.77 -2.22 -12.70
N LEU A 59 -9.48 -0.98 -12.32
CA LEU A 59 -10.31 0.18 -12.66
C LEU A 59 -10.10 0.60 -14.12
N PRO A 60 -11.15 1.16 -14.76
CA PRO A 60 -11.02 1.77 -16.08
C PRO A 60 -9.99 2.91 -16.09
N GLU A 61 -9.20 3.00 -17.17
CA GLU A 61 -8.13 4.00 -17.29
C GLU A 61 -8.65 5.46 -17.28
N ASP A 62 -9.88 5.67 -17.73
CA ASP A 62 -10.52 6.99 -17.72
C ASP A 62 -10.67 7.57 -16.31
N LEU A 63 -10.89 6.73 -15.29
CA LEU A 63 -10.95 7.18 -13.90
C LEU A 63 -9.62 7.78 -13.43
N PHE A 64 -8.49 7.26 -13.89
CA PHE A 64 -7.17 7.84 -13.58
C PHE A 64 -6.96 9.16 -14.32
N SER A 65 -7.40 9.23 -15.57
CA SER A 65 -7.31 10.46 -16.38
C SER A 65 -8.22 11.59 -15.85
N GLU A 66 -9.34 11.25 -15.22
CA GLU A 66 -10.26 12.18 -14.56
C GLU A 66 -9.78 12.62 -13.17
N THR A 67 -8.93 11.81 -12.50
CA THR A 67 -8.34 12.16 -11.21
C THR A 67 -7.18 13.12 -11.40
N ARG A 68 -7.42 14.41 -11.16
CA ARG A 68 -6.52 15.50 -11.54
C ARG A 68 -5.95 16.24 -10.34
N PHE A 69 -4.68 16.61 -10.46
CA PHE A 69 -3.91 17.31 -9.44
C PHE A 69 -3.49 18.70 -9.96
N LEU A 70 -3.93 19.71 -9.26
CA LEU A 70 -3.61 21.12 -9.54
C LEU A 70 -2.34 21.54 -8.79
N THR A 71 -2.19 21.07 -7.55
CA THR A 71 -1.08 21.42 -6.67
C THR A 71 -0.61 20.18 -5.91
N ARG A 72 0.68 20.08 -5.70
CA ARG A 72 1.32 19.08 -4.84
C ARG A 72 2.46 19.72 -4.05
N LEU A 73 2.93 19.07 -3.01
CA LEU A 73 4.24 19.38 -2.46
C LEU A 73 5.33 18.79 -3.36
N ASN A 74 6.40 19.55 -3.55
CA ASN A 74 7.64 18.94 -4.03
C ASN A 74 8.17 18.05 -2.92
N VAL A 75 8.59 16.84 -3.24
CA VAL A 75 9.12 15.89 -2.26
C VAL A 75 10.44 15.33 -2.77
N GLU A 76 11.38 15.15 -1.84
CA GLU A 76 12.66 14.49 -2.09
C GLU A 76 12.59 13.10 -1.44
N PRO A 77 12.35 12.02 -2.23
CA PRO A 77 12.25 10.66 -1.72
C PRO A 77 13.54 10.22 -1.03
N SER A 78 13.42 9.50 0.09
CA SER A 78 14.58 8.85 0.71
C SER A 78 14.98 7.61 -0.09
N SER A 79 16.21 7.10 0.12
CA SER A 79 16.68 5.89 -0.57
C SER A 79 15.87 4.62 -0.24
N SER A 80 15.14 4.64 0.88
CA SER A 80 14.29 3.53 1.32
C SER A 80 12.81 3.73 0.97
N SER A 81 12.45 4.84 0.32
CA SER A 81 11.06 5.10 -0.05
C SER A 81 10.70 4.50 -1.41
N PHE A 82 9.46 4.08 -1.52
CA PHE A 82 8.90 3.48 -2.71
C PHE A 82 7.70 4.31 -3.21
N PRO A 83 7.70 4.82 -4.45
CA PRO A 83 6.58 5.55 -5.02
C PRO A 83 5.46 4.57 -5.39
N ILE A 84 4.27 4.78 -4.81
CA ILE A 84 3.06 3.98 -5.07
C ILE A 84 2.24 4.60 -6.19
N LEU A 85 2.00 5.90 -6.14
CA LEU A 85 1.26 6.66 -7.16
C LEU A 85 2.07 7.86 -7.63
N SER A 86 2.03 8.11 -8.93
CA SER A 86 2.71 9.24 -9.58
C SER A 86 1.79 9.98 -10.54
N LEU A 87 2.19 11.18 -10.95
CA LEU A 87 1.48 11.96 -11.97
C LEU A 87 1.95 11.60 -13.37
N ALA A 88 1.02 11.39 -14.29
CA ALA A 88 1.29 11.08 -15.67
C ALA A 88 2.18 12.13 -16.35
N GLY A 89 3.14 11.68 -17.14
CA GLY A 89 4.05 12.51 -17.93
C GLY A 89 5.08 13.32 -17.13
N SER A 90 5.11 13.23 -15.79
CA SER A 90 6.13 13.90 -14.96
C SER A 90 6.80 12.96 -13.97
N ASN A 91 6.26 11.77 -13.78
CA ASN A 91 6.69 10.79 -12.75
C ASN A 91 6.81 11.39 -11.33
N ALA A 92 6.14 12.53 -11.09
CA ALA A 92 6.16 13.17 -9.78
C ALA A 92 5.35 12.33 -8.78
N PRO A 93 5.94 11.86 -7.68
CA PRO A 93 5.24 11.00 -6.76
C PRO A 93 4.17 11.77 -5.98
N ILE A 94 2.99 11.16 -5.83
CA ILE A 94 1.84 11.66 -5.06
C ILE A 94 1.64 10.85 -3.79
N LEU A 95 1.92 9.55 -3.84
CA LEU A 95 1.89 8.65 -2.70
C LEU A 95 3.19 7.87 -2.66
N LEU A 96 3.85 7.93 -1.51
CA LEU A 96 5.07 7.18 -1.22
C LEU A 96 4.85 6.32 0.02
N GLU A 97 5.59 5.24 0.08
CA GLU A 97 5.70 4.36 1.23
C GLU A 97 7.15 4.17 1.62
N HIS A 98 7.38 3.89 2.89
CA HIS A 98 8.56 3.21 3.37
C HIS A 98 8.28 2.37 4.61
N SER A 99 9.13 1.39 4.86
CA SER A 99 9.09 0.58 6.07
C SER A 99 9.85 1.26 7.20
N LEU A 100 9.25 1.33 8.39
CA LEU A 100 9.85 1.85 9.60
C LEU A 100 9.73 0.82 10.74
N GLY A 101 10.83 0.16 11.05
CA GLY A 101 10.79 -0.98 11.98
C GLY A 101 9.92 -2.11 11.43
N ARG A 102 8.90 -2.50 12.18
CA ARG A 102 7.89 -3.52 11.77
C ARG A 102 6.65 -2.90 11.12
N GLY A 103 6.63 -1.60 10.92
CA GLY A 103 5.47 -0.90 10.36
C GLY A 103 5.76 -0.25 9.03
N HIS A 104 4.70 0.29 8.41
CA HIS A 104 4.74 1.00 7.15
C HIS A 104 4.23 2.42 7.31
N VAL A 105 4.83 3.35 6.60
CA VAL A 105 4.44 4.76 6.60
C VAL A 105 4.09 5.17 5.19
N PHE A 106 2.86 5.67 5.00
CA PHE A 106 2.42 6.26 3.74
C PHE A 106 2.42 7.78 3.84
N GLN A 107 2.93 8.42 2.81
CA GLN A 107 2.99 9.87 2.72
C GLN A 107 2.36 10.34 1.42
N PHE A 108 1.26 11.11 1.53
CA PHE A 108 0.71 11.83 0.40
C PHE A 108 1.43 13.17 0.22
N ALA A 109 1.93 13.42 -0.98
CA ALA A 109 2.52 14.69 -1.38
C ALA A 109 1.46 15.71 -1.82
N THR A 110 0.21 15.53 -1.43
CA THR A 110 -0.92 16.39 -1.77
C THR A 110 -1.89 16.49 -0.60
N SER A 111 -2.85 17.41 -0.71
CA SER A 111 -3.95 17.58 0.23
C SER A 111 -5.14 16.70 -0.16
N ALA A 112 -6.04 16.43 0.78
CA ALA A 112 -7.37 15.90 0.50
C ALA A 112 -8.38 16.99 0.10
N GLU A 113 -7.92 18.24 0.00
CA GLU A 113 -8.74 19.42 -0.31
C GLU A 113 -8.91 19.59 -1.83
N THR A 114 -10.13 19.92 -2.24
CA THR A 114 -10.49 20.07 -3.67
C THR A 114 -9.81 21.22 -4.38
N SER A 115 -9.23 22.18 -3.66
CA SER A 115 -8.39 23.23 -4.23
C SER A 115 -7.05 22.72 -4.78
N TRP A 116 -6.59 21.55 -4.33
CA TRP A 116 -5.34 20.93 -4.77
C TRP A 116 -5.55 19.80 -5.78
N ASN A 117 -6.63 19.07 -5.67
CA ASN A 117 -6.98 17.96 -6.55
C ASN A 117 -8.46 17.59 -6.38
N ASN A 118 -8.97 16.76 -7.28
CA ASN A 118 -10.31 16.21 -7.19
C ASN A 118 -10.35 14.74 -6.74
N MET A 119 -9.24 14.18 -6.29
CA MET A 119 -9.12 12.76 -5.97
C MET A 119 -10.19 12.29 -4.97
N ALA A 120 -10.48 13.11 -3.95
CA ALA A 120 -11.51 12.79 -2.96
C ALA A 120 -12.95 12.70 -3.54
N LEU A 121 -13.17 13.20 -4.75
CA LEU A 121 -14.45 13.15 -5.46
C LEU A 121 -14.51 12.01 -6.49
N THR A 122 -13.45 11.22 -6.63
CA THR A 122 -13.38 10.10 -7.58
C THR A 122 -13.43 8.75 -6.84
N PRO A 123 -13.88 7.67 -7.51
CA PRO A 123 -13.89 6.32 -6.92
C PRO A 123 -12.50 5.80 -6.54
N VAL A 124 -11.44 6.36 -7.11
CA VAL A 124 -10.05 6.01 -6.80
C VAL A 124 -9.74 6.21 -5.31
N PHE A 125 -10.24 7.30 -4.70
CA PHE A 125 -9.91 7.65 -3.33
C PHE A 125 -10.41 6.64 -2.29
N PRO A 126 -11.70 6.31 -2.22
CA PRO A 126 -12.17 5.36 -1.20
C PRO A 126 -11.55 3.97 -1.40
N MET A 127 -11.35 3.53 -2.63
CA MET A 127 -10.70 2.25 -2.91
C MET A 127 -9.24 2.27 -2.44
N LEU A 128 -8.47 3.31 -2.79
CA LEU A 128 -7.09 3.48 -2.34
C LEU A 128 -6.99 3.49 -0.81
N MET A 129 -7.84 4.28 -0.13
CA MET A 129 -7.83 4.37 1.32
C MET A 129 -8.15 3.03 1.99
N GLN A 130 -9.11 2.28 1.43
CA GLN A 130 -9.43 0.94 1.92
C GLN A 130 -8.23 0.00 1.79
N GLN A 131 -7.51 0.05 0.67
CA GLN A 131 -6.31 -0.78 0.46
C GLN A 131 -5.17 -0.40 1.40
N ILE A 132 -4.92 0.88 1.61
CA ILE A 132 -3.92 1.35 2.58
C ILE A 132 -4.25 0.85 3.98
N VAL A 133 -5.53 0.95 4.40
CA VAL A 133 -5.97 0.47 5.73
C VAL A 133 -5.78 -1.04 5.85
N ASN A 134 -6.17 -1.82 4.84
CA ASN A 134 -6.01 -3.27 4.83
C ASN A 134 -4.52 -3.66 4.91
N TYR A 135 -3.70 -3.01 4.12
CA TYR A 135 -2.25 -3.25 4.11
C TYR A 135 -1.61 -2.93 5.47
N LEU A 136 -1.92 -1.76 6.05
CA LEU A 136 -1.41 -1.36 7.37
C LEU A 136 -1.92 -2.24 8.51
N ALA A 137 -3.11 -2.83 8.35
CA ALA A 137 -3.67 -3.78 9.32
C ALA A 137 -3.10 -5.20 9.17
N GLY A 138 -2.16 -5.42 8.25
CA GLY A 138 -1.64 -6.75 7.93
C GLY A 138 -2.70 -7.67 7.31
N ARG A 139 -3.79 -7.10 6.83
CA ARG A 139 -4.81 -7.83 6.08
C ARG A 139 -4.40 -7.80 4.62
N GLU A 140 -3.74 -8.85 4.16
CA GLU A 140 -3.59 -9.05 2.72
C GLU A 140 -4.98 -9.08 2.08
N PHE A 141 -5.09 -8.48 0.90
CA PHE A 141 -6.33 -8.54 0.12
C PHE A 141 -6.58 -10.02 -0.20
N GLU A 142 -7.42 -10.66 0.58
CA GLU A 142 -7.89 -12.00 0.28
C GLU A 142 -8.77 -11.90 -0.97
N GLN A 143 -8.19 -12.19 -2.13
CA GLN A 143 -9.00 -12.46 -3.30
C GLN A 143 -9.94 -13.62 -2.97
N PRO A 144 -11.20 -13.58 -3.43
CA PRO A 144 -12.09 -14.73 -3.28
C PRO A 144 -11.37 -15.96 -3.83
N ARG A 145 -11.01 -16.89 -2.94
CA ARG A 145 -10.32 -18.10 -3.33
C ARG A 145 -11.34 -19.13 -3.78
N LEU A 146 -11.06 -19.82 -4.86
CA LEU A 146 -11.88 -20.92 -5.34
C LEU A 146 -11.49 -22.20 -4.60
N VAL A 147 -12.39 -23.14 -4.55
CA VAL A 147 -12.08 -24.50 -4.11
C VAL A 147 -11.02 -25.06 -5.05
N GLY A 148 -9.93 -25.56 -4.50
CA GLY A 148 -8.75 -26.00 -5.25
C GLY A 148 -7.58 -25.03 -5.22
N ASP A 149 -7.80 -23.76 -4.83
CA ASP A 149 -6.69 -22.81 -4.69
C ASP A 149 -5.82 -23.15 -3.47
N SER A 150 -4.56 -22.72 -3.53
CA SER A 150 -3.66 -22.81 -2.39
C SER A 150 -4.01 -21.78 -1.31
N LEU A 151 -3.88 -22.16 -0.04
CA LEU A 151 -4.02 -21.29 1.10
C LEU A 151 -2.65 -21.06 1.73
N SER A 152 -2.24 -19.80 1.91
CA SER A 152 -0.97 -19.45 2.55
C SER A 152 -1.21 -18.70 3.86
N LEU A 153 -0.41 -19.01 4.87
CA LEU A 153 -0.27 -18.26 6.11
C LEU A 153 1.14 -17.70 6.14
N SER A 154 1.29 -16.38 6.24
CA SER A 154 2.59 -15.72 6.40
C SER A 154 2.66 -14.94 7.72
N TYR A 155 3.81 -14.97 8.38
CA TYR A 155 4.07 -14.27 9.66
C TYR A 155 5.55 -13.95 9.81
N VAL A 156 5.86 -12.97 10.63
CA VAL A 156 7.22 -12.40 10.77
C VAL A 156 7.97 -13.01 11.94
N GLU A 157 7.26 -13.49 12.98
CA GLU A 157 7.89 -14.08 14.16
C GLU A 157 8.31 -15.53 13.88
N GLN A 158 9.50 -15.90 14.39
CA GLN A 158 9.97 -17.29 14.25
C GLN A 158 9.04 -18.21 15.04
N PRO A 159 8.46 -19.21 14.40
CA PRO A 159 7.58 -20.15 15.12
C PRO A 159 8.38 -21.11 16.00
N ASP A 160 7.79 -21.48 17.11
CA ASP A 160 8.33 -22.56 17.97
C ASP A 160 8.12 -23.95 17.33
N ALA A 161 7.14 -24.06 16.41
CA ALA A 161 6.80 -25.30 15.73
C ALA A 161 7.29 -25.32 14.27
N SER A 162 7.73 -26.49 13.82
CA SER A 162 8.11 -26.72 12.41
C SER A 162 6.94 -26.74 11.45
N ASP A 163 5.72 -26.92 11.96
CA ASP A 163 4.52 -27.09 11.17
C ASP A 163 3.40 -26.14 11.62
N ALA A 164 2.65 -25.63 10.66
CA ALA A 164 1.37 -24.97 10.88
C ALA A 164 0.22 -25.97 10.65
N VAL A 165 -0.86 -25.83 11.39
CA VAL A 165 -2.03 -26.70 11.29
C VAL A 165 -3.18 -25.93 10.65
N PHE A 166 -3.71 -26.45 9.55
CA PHE A 166 -4.91 -25.95 8.90
C PHE A 166 -6.11 -26.83 9.27
N ASP A 167 -7.08 -26.28 9.97
CA ASP A 167 -8.36 -26.94 10.20
C ASP A 167 -9.29 -26.67 9.03
N THR A 168 -9.79 -27.72 8.41
CA THR A 168 -10.70 -27.66 7.25
C THR A 168 -12.13 -27.39 7.68
N PRO A 169 -13.06 -27.04 6.76
CA PRO A 169 -14.48 -26.92 7.05
C PRO A 169 -15.12 -28.20 7.62
N SER A 170 -14.63 -29.37 7.22
CA SER A 170 -15.01 -30.67 7.76
C SER A 170 -14.39 -31.00 9.13
N LYS A 171 -13.60 -30.08 9.72
CA LYS A 171 -12.87 -30.23 10.99
C LYS A 171 -11.73 -31.25 10.93
N GLU A 172 -11.21 -31.51 9.79
CA GLU A 172 -9.98 -32.25 9.63
C GLU A 172 -8.79 -31.31 9.80
N SER A 173 -7.74 -31.73 10.50
CA SER A 173 -6.53 -30.94 10.74
C SER A 173 -5.41 -31.43 9.84
N ILE A 174 -4.86 -30.54 9.00
CA ILE A 174 -3.79 -30.81 8.07
C ILE A 174 -2.54 -30.06 8.53
N ALA A 175 -1.47 -30.78 8.86
CA ALA A 175 -0.19 -30.20 9.20
C ALA A 175 0.60 -29.88 7.91
N VAL A 176 1.15 -28.67 7.84
CA VAL A 176 1.88 -28.16 6.68
C VAL A 176 3.21 -27.56 7.16
N PRO A 177 4.36 -27.95 6.56
CA PRO A 177 5.64 -27.42 6.99
C PRO A 177 5.75 -25.92 6.78
N VAL A 178 6.32 -25.25 7.78
CA VAL A 178 6.67 -23.84 7.71
C VAL A 178 8.01 -23.67 7.02
N ARG A 179 8.09 -22.75 6.06
CA ARG A 179 9.31 -22.43 5.34
C ARG A 179 9.66 -20.95 5.49
N GLU A 180 10.91 -20.66 5.69
CA GLU A 180 11.40 -19.29 5.66
C GLU A 180 11.50 -18.78 4.22
N HIS A 181 10.91 -17.60 3.97
CA HIS A 181 10.99 -16.93 2.68
C HIS A 181 11.08 -15.41 2.89
N ARG A 182 12.20 -14.79 2.48
CA ARG A 182 12.43 -13.33 2.52
C ARG A 182 12.07 -12.68 3.88
N ASP A 183 12.66 -13.16 4.96
CA ASP A 183 12.43 -12.70 6.35
C ASP A 183 10.99 -12.91 6.86
N GLN A 184 10.23 -13.78 6.24
CA GLN A 184 8.91 -14.23 6.69
C GLN A 184 8.86 -15.75 6.74
N PHE A 185 8.03 -16.26 7.64
CA PHE A 185 7.72 -17.68 7.73
C PHE A 185 6.40 -17.92 7.00
N VAL A 186 6.40 -18.88 6.07
CA VAL A 186 5.24 -19.19 5.23
C VAL A 186 4.88 -20.65 5.35
N ALA A 187 3.61 -20.93 5.66
CA ALA A 187 3.00 -22.24 5.54
C ALA A 187 1.99 -22.22 4.40
N MET A 188 2.04 -23.18 3.48
CA MET A 188 1.18 -23.22 2.31
C MET A 188 0.45 -24.56 2.21
N LEU A 189 -0.87 -24.56 2.34
CA LEU A 189 -1.73 -25.66 1.98
C LEU A 189 -2.00 -25.60 0.48
N GLU A 190 -1.49 -26.57 -0.29
CA GLU A 190 -1.49 -26.52 -1.76
C GLU A 190 -2.87 -26.59 -2.39
N ASN A 191 -3.85 -27.20 -1.71
CA ASN A 191 -5.19 -27.40 -2.25
C ASN A 191 -6.25 -27.26 -1.16
N SER A 192 -7.16 -26.31 -1.30
CA SER A 192 -8.36 -26.17 -0.49
C SER A 192 -9.46 -27.06 -1.08
N GLY A 193 -9.55 -28.31 -0.61
CA GLY A 193 -10.47 -29.31 -1.17
C GLY A 193 -11.97 -29.05 -0.95
N GLU A 194 -12.34 -28.12 -0.05
CA GLU A 194 -13.71 -27.90 0.37
C GLU A 194 -14.04 -26.41 0.41
N ALA A 195 -15.31 -26.08 0.14
CA ALA A 195 -15.82 -24.74 0.32
C ALA A 195 -16.13 -24.48 1.80
N GLY A 196 -15.64 -23.36 2.36
CA GLY A 196 -15.89 -22.99 3.74
C GLY A 196 -14.73 -22.22 4.38
N PHE A 197 -14.73 -22.14 5.70
CA PHE A 197 -13.68 -21.46 6.46
C PHE A 197 -12.58 -22.44 6.85
N TYR A 198 -11.37 -22.08 6.55
CA TYR A 198 -10.16 -22.73 7.03
C TYR A 198 -9.56 -21.89 8.16
N VAL A 199 -9.13 -22.55 9.22
CA VAL A 199 -8.48 -21.88 10.35
C VAL A 199 -7.03 -22.36 10.41
N ALA A 200 -6.09 -21.46 10.15
CA ALA A 200 -4.67 -21.77 10.28
C ALA A 200 -4.17 -21.39 11.66
N ARG A 201 -3.42 -22.28 12.29
CA ARG A 201 -2.80 -22.12 13.61
C ARG A 201 -1.33 -22.44 13.53
N VAL A 202 -0.50 -21.62 14.17
CA VAL A 202 0.91 -21.85 14.38
C VAL A 202 1.23 -21.52 15.84
N SER A 203 2.10 -22.28 16.47
CA SER A 203 2.61 -21.94 17.80
C SER A 203 3.81 -21.01 17.64
N VAL A 204 3.69 -19.81 18.19
CA VAL A 204 4.72 -18.75 18.20
C VAL A 204 5.17 -18.55 19.64
#